data_edfaeb2f14b333ec000b5176f15ca105
#
_entry.id   edfaeb2f14b333ec000b5176f15ca105
#
_cell.length_a   1.000
_cell.length_b   1.000
_cell.length_c   1.000
_cell.angle_alpha   90.00
_cell.angle_beta   90.00
_cell.angle_gamma   90.00
#
_symmetry.space_group_name_H-M   'P 1'
#
loop_
_entity.id
_entity.type
_entity.pdbx_description
1 polymer ?
#
loop_
_entity_poly.entity_id
_entity_poly.type
_entity_poly.pdbx_seq_one_letter_code
_entity_poly.pdbx_strand_id
1 'polypeptide(L)'
;MTEQSQTTSRRTRQAAALRELASEPSDPKDAGLPKYLRVMHLLQRMVEEGHWKPGDQIPAEGELARLMDVSLGTMQKTLGLMADSGALVREHGRGTFVTGGRTPQEDIWYYRFAAEGESELLPIYARVLSLSVISERGPWSTFLAGAEKLVRIRRLMSVNHEFDLFSEVYLDAAKFGRIAELPLKALHGAAIYRLLDTDFGMPTRRVAQQLRYRGLPDEAAEELGRAKGEAGIELSILSFDMNNGPLMFQRAFIPPNERVLQVSDMSLSVSRARAGGALSGVEPDQSLL
;
A
#
# COMPACT_ATOMS: atom_id res chain seq x y z
N MET A 1 12.22 9.23 -35.73
CA MET A 1 11.07 9.81 -34.94
C MET A 1 11.65 10.29 -33.65
N THR A 2 11.64 11.61 -33.42
CA THR A 2 12.27 12.25 -32.26
C THR A 2 11.50 12.00 -30.96
N GLU A 3 12.19 11.91 -29.84
CA GLU A 3 11.69 11.67 -28.48
C GLU A 3 10.54 12.63 -28.11
N GLN A 4 10.58 13.86 -28.59
CA GLN A 4 9.52 14.87 -28.43
C GLN A 4 8.19 14.46 -29.10
N SER A 5 8.23 13.79 -30.26
CA SER A 5 7.02 13.33 -30.96
C SER A 5 6.32 12.20 -30.20
N GLN A 6 7.09 11.31 -29.56
CA GLN A 6 6.55 10.21 -28.74
C GLN A 6 5.92 10.73 -27.45
N THR A 7 6.54 11.71 -26.80
CA THR A 7 6.02 12.32 -25.57
C THR A 7 4.69 13.06 -25.80
N THR A 8 4.59 13.81 -26.92
CA THR A 8 3.35 14.51 -27.28
C THR A 8 2.21 13.54 -27.59
N SER A 9 2.49 12.46 -28.34
CA SER A 9 1.50 11.41 -28.65
C SER A 9 1.03 10.69 -27.39
N ARG A 10 1.92 10.47 -26.39
CA ARG A 10 1.57 9.83 -25.11
C ARG A 10 0.66 10.73 -24.27
N ARG A 11 0.99 12.01 -24.11
CA ARG A 11 0.16 12.97 -23.37
C ARG A 11 -1.24 13.12 -23.97
N THR A 12 -1.36 13.11 -25.30
CA THR A 12 -2.65 13.16 -25.97
C THR A 12 -3.50 11.93 -25.67
N ARG A 13 -2.90 10.74 -25.68
CA ARG A 13 -3.60 9.50 -25.33
C ARG A 13 -4.03 9.48 -23.87
N GLN A 14 -3.18 9.92 -22.95
CA GLN A 14 -3.50 10.01 -21.53
C GLN A 14 -4.64 10.99 -21.26
N ALA A 15 -4.66 12.14 -21.93
CA ALA A 15 -5.75 13.11 -21.82
C ALA A 15 -7.08 12.58 -22.40
N ALA A 16 -7.02 11.77 -23.48
CA ALA A 16 -8.19 11.12 -24.03
C ALA A 16 -8.77 10.07 -23.07
N ALA A 17 -7.93 9.18 -22.55
CA ALA A 17 -8.32 8.19 -21.56
C ALA A 17 -8.95 8.84 -20.30
N LEU A 18 -8.34 9.93 -19.79
CA LEU A 18 -8.88 10.64 -18.63
C LEU A 18 -10.27 11.23 -18.90
N ARG A 19 -10.52 11.76 -20.10
CA ARG A 19 -11.85 12.26 -20.48
C ARG A 19 -12.86 11.14 -20.61
N GLU A 20 -12.48 10.00 -21.18
CA GLU A 20 -13.30 8.81 -21.31
C GLU A 20 -13.74 8.33 -19.93
N LEU A 21 -12.81 8.10 -19.03
CA LEU A 21 -13.07 7.72 -17.64
C LEU A 21 -13.93 8.74 -16.90
N ALA A 22 -13.70 10.05 -17.11
CA ALA A 22 -14.48 11.12 -16.49
C ALA A 22 -15.91 11.20 -17.03
N SER A 23 -16.17 10.69 -18.23
CA SER A 23 -17.52 10.66 -18.85
C SER A 23 -18.30 9.39 -18.52
N GLU A 24 -17.66 8.37 -17.96
CA GLU A 24 -18.35 7.17 -17.49
C GLU A 24 -19.36 7.50 -16.38
N PRO A 25 -20.48 6.76 -16.28
CA PRO A 25 -21.34 6.87 -15.11
C PRO A 25 -20.51 6.63 -13.83
N SER A 26 -20.71 7.47 -12.81
CA SER A 26 -20.05 7.26 -11.51
C SER A 26 -20.32 5.85 -11.01
N ASP A 27 -19.27 5.17 -10.54
CA ASP A 27 -19.44 3.86 -9.90
C ASP A 27 -20.48 4.00 -8.77
N PRO A 28 -21.47 3.10 -8.66
CA PRO A 28 -22.41 3.09 -7.55
C PRO A 28 -21.72 3.16 -6.16
N LYS A 29 -20.50 2.64 -6.05
CA LYS A 29 -19.65 2.72 -4.85
C LYS A 29 -19.23 4.16 -4.51
N ASP A 30 -19.16 5.04 -5.51
CA ASP A 30 -18.84 6.44 -5.34
C ASP A 30 -20.06 7.30 -4.98
N ALA A 31 -21.25 6.70 -4.97
CA ALA A 31 -22.49 7.39 -4.62
C ALA A 31 -22.43 7.87 -3.17
N GLY A 32 -22.50 9.19 -2.96
CA GLY A 32 -22.41 9.81 -1.64
C GLY A 32 -21.02 10.22 -1.21
N LEU A 33 -19.96 9.83 -1.92
CA LEU A 33 -18.62 10.29 -1.62
C LEU A 33 -18.42 11.78 -1.97
N PRO A 34 -17.62 12.51 -1.18
CA PRO A 34 -17.18 13.85 -1.52
C PRO A 34 -16.53 13.91 -2.91
N LYS A 35 -16.72 15.02 -3.65
CA LYS A 35 -16.23 15.16 -5.04
C LYS A 35 -14.73 14.86 -5.18
N TYR A 36 -13.91 15.27 -4.21
CA TYR A 36 -12.46 15.05 -4.25
C TYR A 36 -12.08 13.55 -4.15
N LEU A 37 -12.85 12.73 -3.43
CA LEU A 37 -12.61 11.27 -3.36
C LEU A 37 -12.98 10.60 -4.68
N ARG A 38 -14.10 10.96 -5.29
CA ARG A 38 -14.48 10.45 -6.62
C ARG A 38 -13.43 10.77 -7.68
N VAL A 39 -12.93 12.00 -7.67
CA VAL A 39 -11.82 12.42 -8.55
C VAL A 39 -10.58 11.59 -8.29
N MET A 40 -10.27 11.31 -7.03
CA MET A 40 -9.12 10.51 -6.65
C MET A 40 -9.23 9.07 -7.16
N HIS A 41 -10.37 8.40 -6.99
CA HIS A 41 -10.61 7.05 -7.52
C HIS A 41 -10.41 7.01 -9.03
N LEU A 42 -10.88 8.04 -9.75
CA LEU A 42 -10.71 8.12 -11.19
C LEU A 42 -9.23 8.29 -11.60
N LEU A 43 -8.47 9.12 -10.88
CA LEU A 43 -7.03 9.26 -11.12
C LEU A 43 -6.26 7.98 -10.78
N GLN A 44 -6.71 7.24 -9.79
CA GLN A 44 -6.15 5.93 -9.44
C GLN A 44 -6.40 4.91 -10.55
N ARG A 45 -7.61 4.85 -11.12
CA ARG A 45 -7.91 4.01 -12.28
C ARG A 45 -6.98 4.31 -13.47
N MET A 46 -6.60 5.56 -13.70
CA MET A 46 -5.60 5.92 -14.71
C MET A 46 -4.25 5.20 -14.51
N VAL A 47 -3.87 4.97 -13.26
CA VAL A 47 -2.64 4.22 -12.92
C VAL A 47 -2.87 2.71 -13.04
N GLU A 48 -3.97 2.20 -12.51
CA GLU A 48 -4.33 0.78 -12.50
C GLU A 48 -4.51 0.20 -13.90
N GLU A 49 -5.18 0.93 -14.77
CA GLU A 49 -5.39 0.56 -16.17
C GLU A 49 -4.14 0.79 -17.04
N GLY A 50 -3.03 1.29 -16.44
CA GLY A 50 -1.74 1.47 -17.09
C GLY A 50 -1.67 2.66 -18.05
N HIS A 51 -2.63 3.57 -18.02
CA HIS A 51 -2.59 4.82 -18.77
C HIS A 51 -1.49 5.75 -18.25
N TRP A 52 -1.28 5.75 -16.94
CA TRP A 52 -0.11 6.34 -16.28
C TRP A 52 0.77 5.24 -15.68
N LYS A 53 2.05 5.29 -15.98
CA LYS A 53 3.04 4.31 -15.49
C LYS A 53 3.94 4.95 -14.43
N PRO A 54 4.57 4.14 -13.57
CA PRO A 54 5.61 4.63 -12.67
C PRO A 54 6.64 5.50 -13.40
N GLY A 55 6.93 6.66 -12.81
CA GLY A 55 7.82 7.67 -13.39
C GLY A 55 7.16 8.62 -14.38
N ASP A 56 5.89 8.42 -14.75
CA ASP A 56 5.19 9.37 -15.62
C ASP A 56 4.88 10.67 -14.89
N GLN A 57 5.12 11.77 -15.56
CA GLN A 57 4.64 13.07 -15.13
C GLN A 57 3.14 13.18 -15.45
N ILE A 58 2.32 13.46 -14.44
CA ILE A 58 0.91 13.76 -14.63
C ILE A 58 0.72 15.21 -15.10
N PRO A 59 -0.40 15.55 -15.77
CA PRO A 59 -0.71 16.92 -16.14
C PRO A 59 -0.73 17.86 -14.95
N ALA A 60 -0.50 19.17 -15.20
CA ALA A 60 -0.54 20.17 -14.14
C ALA A 60 -1.93 20.23 -13.45
N GLU A 61 -1.97 20.61 -12.17
CA GLU A 61 -3.20 20.69 -11.36
C GLU A 61 -4.33 21.46 -12.05
N GLY A 62 -4.01 22.60 -12.68
CA GLY A 62 -4.98 23.41 -13.41
C GLY A 62 -5.46 22.76 -14.72
N GLU A 63 -4.65 21.93 -15.36
CA GLU A 63 -5.04 21.17 -16.54
C GLU A 63 -5.96 20.01 -16.15
N LEU A 64 -5.60 19.25 -15.10
CA LEU A 64 -6.43 18.18 -14.55
C LEU A 64 -7.78 18.71 -14.08
N ALA A 65 -7.79 19.84 -13.36
CA ALA A 65 -9.03 20.48 -12.90
C ALA A 65 -9.98 20.80 -14.05
N ARG A 66 -9.44 21.33 -15.16
CA ARG A 66 -10.24 21.59 -16.38
C ARG A 66 -10.71 20.33 -17.09
N LEU A 67 -9.85 19.30 -17.18
CA LEU A 67 -10.19 18.04 -17.84
C LEU A 67 -11.32 17.30 -17.13
N MET A 68 -11.38 17.44 -15.79
CA MET A 68 -12.33 16.72 -14.94
C MET A 68 -13.51 17.58 -14.45
N ASP A 69 -13.62 18.80 -14.94
CA ASP A 69 -14.66 19.77 -14.53
C ASP A 69 -14.79 19.91 -13.01
N VAL A 70 -13.66 20.18 -12.35
CA VAL A 70 -13.61 20.42 -10.91
C VAL A 70 -12.87 21.72 -10.59
N SER A 71 -13.11 22.27 -9.38
CA SER A 71 -12.35 23.44 -8.93
C SER A 71 -10.86 23.08 -8.72
N LEU A 72 -9.98 24.07 -8.90
CA LEU A 72 -8.55 23.90 -8.62
C LEU A 72 -8.32 23.42 -7.17
N GLY A 73 -9.06 23.95 -6.19
CA GLY A 73 -8.95 23.53 -4.79
C GLY A 73 -9.35 22.06 -4.57
N THR A 74 -10.37 21.56 -5.29
CA THR A 74 -10.73 20.15 -5.27
C THR A 74 -9.59 19.30 -5.83
N MET A 75 -8.99 19.69 -6.95
CA MET A 75 -7.87 18.99 -7.56
C MET A 75 -6.63 19.01 -6.65
N GLN A 76 -6.31 20.15 -6.06
CA GLN A 76 -5.19 20.28 -5.12
C GLN A 76 -5.35 19.38 -3.91
N LYS A 77 -6.56 19.32 -3.33
CA LYS A 77 -6.88 18.41 -2.23
C LYS A 77 -6.69 16.94 -2.66
N THR A 78 -7.22 16.57 -3.83
CA THR A 78 -7.07 15.22 -4.39
C THR A 78 -5.62 14.82 -4.55
N LEU A 79 -4.83 15.65 -5.25
CA LEU A 79 -3.42 15.35 -5.51
C LEU A 79 -2.57 15.43 -4.24
N GLY A 80 -2.97 16.25 -3.26
CA GLY A 80 -2.39 16.27 -1.93
C GLY A 80 -2.52 14.91 -1.24
N LEU A 81 -3.75 14.38 -1.17
CA LEU A 81 -4.02 13.06 -0.58
C LEU A 81 -3.27 11.94 -1.32
N MET A 82 -3.22 11.96 -2.66
CA MET A 82 -2.45 10.99 -3.44
C MET A 82 -0.94 11.09 -3.20
N ALA A 83 -0.42 12.29 -2.96
CA ALA A 83 0.99 12.48 -2.60
C ALA A 83 1.27 12.04 -1.16
N ASP A 84 0.38 12.36 -0.23
CA ASP A 84 0.48 11.96 1.18
C ASP A 84 0.42 10.42 1.34
N SER A 85 -0.39 9.76 0.50
CA SER A 85 -0.47 8.30 0.46
C SER A 85 0.70 7.64 -0.30
N GLY A 86 1.58 8.42 -0.92
CA GLY A 86 2.70 7.91 -1.69
C GLY A 86 2.34 7.41 -3.10
N ALA A 87 1.11 7.59 -3.57
CA ALA A 87 0.72 7.26 -4.95
C ALA A 87 1.35 8.20 -5.98
N LEU A 88 1.62 9.44 -5.54
CA LEU A 88 2.30 10.47 -6.34
C LEU A 88 3.50 11.03 -5.56
N VAL A 89 4.46 11.60 -6.29
CA VAL A 89 5.55 12.38 -5.72
C VAL A 89 5.61 13.74 -6.37
N ARG A 90 5.70 14.79 -5.55
CA ARG A 90 5.91 16.16 -6.03
C ARG A 90 7.39 16.47 -6.07
N GLU A 91 7.92 16.82 -7.23
CA GLU A 91 9.29 17.27 -7.41
C GLU A 91 9.29 18.77 -7.67
N HIS A 92 9.92 19.51 -6.76
CA HIS A 92 9.95 21.00 -6.85
C HIS A 92 10.49 21.47 -8.21
N GLY A 93 9.76 22.32 -8.90
CA GLY A 93 10.13 22.84 -10.23
C GLY A 93 10.02 21.85 -11.39
N ARG A 94 9.77 20.55 -11.13
CA ARG A 94 9.69 19.52 -12.16
C ARG A 94 8.27 19.00 -12.41
N GLY A 95 7.41 19.03 -11.39
CA GLY A 95 6.03 18.59 -11.49
C GLY A 95 5.68 17.47 -10.52
N THR A 96 4.55 16.81 -10.81
CA THR A 96 4.05 15.68 -10.03
C THR A 96 4.17 14.40 -10.87
N PHE A 97 4.70 13.34 -10.26
CA PHE A 97 5.01 12.09 -10.94
C PHE A 97 4.30 10.93 -10.26
N VAL A 98 3.90 9.94 -11.05
CA VAL A 98 3.39 8.67 -10.53
C VAL A 98 4.55 7.93 -9.86
N THR A 99 4.36 7.51 -8.63
CA THR A 99 5.35 6.67 -7.95
C THR A 99 5.28 5.25 -8.48
N GLY A 100 6.35 4.48 -8.30
CA GLY A 100 6.34 3.05 -8.60
C GLY A 100 5.53 2.22 -7.57
N GLY A 101 4.91 2.91 -6.62
CA GLY A 101 4.00 2.29 -5.67
C GLY A 101 2.80 1.72 -6.41
N ARG A 102 2.83 0.43 -6.65
CA ARG A 102 1.70 -0.30 -7.22
C ARG A 102 0.46 -0.08 -6.37
N THR A 103 -0.65 -0.08 -7.05
CA THR A 103 -1.96 -0.19 -6.46
C THR A 103 -2.02 -1.37 -5.50
N PRO A 104 -2.55 -1.16 -4.35
CA PRO A 104 -2.26 -1.89 -3.12
C PRO A 104 -2.84 -3.29 -3.03
N GLN A 105 -3.74 -3.70 -3.91
CA GLN A 105 -4.50 -4.93 -3.72
C GLN A 105 -3.66 -6.22 -3.75
N GLU A 106 -2.59 -6.25 -4.53
CA GLU A 106 -1.72 -7.44 -4.62
C GLU A 106 -0.55 -7.40 -3.63
N ASP A 107 -0.23 -6.21 -3.09
CA ASP A 107 1.02 -5.97 -2.37
C ASP A 107 0.90 -5.87 -0.85
N ILE A 108 -0.33 -5.75 -0.29
CA ILE A 108 -0.55 -5.68 1.16
C ILE A 108 -1.50 -6.78 1.61
N TRP A 109 -1.08 -7.99 1.51
CA TRP A 109 -1.84 -9.21 1.84
C TRP A 109 -2.34 -9.28 3.27
N TYR A 110 -1.72 -8.50 4.16
CA TYR A 110 -1.94 -8.60 5.60
C TYR A 110 -3.14 -7.79 6.07
N TYR A 111 -3.51 -6.76 5.31
CA TYR A 111 -4.58 -5.84 5.65
C TYR A 111 -5.68 -5.94 4.61
N ARG A 112 -6.54 -6.92 4.78
CA ARG A 112 -7.61 -7.20 3.82
C ARG A 112 -8.90 -6.57 4.32
N PHE A 113 -9.06 -5.28 4.09
CA PHE A 113 -10.29 -4.59 4.40
C PHE A 113 -11.26 -4.65 3.22
N ALA A 114 -12.54 -4.89 3.53
CA ALA A 114 -13.64 -4.91 2.57
C ALA A 114 -14.85 -4.18 3.13
N ALA A 115 -15.79 -3.77 2.28
CA ALA A 115 -17.11 -3.39 2.73
C ALA A 115 -17.90 -4.63 3.17
N GLU A 116 -18.90 -4.42 4.04
CA GLU A 116 -19.75 -5.53 4.50
C GLU A 116 -20.49 -6.15 3.32
N GLY A 117 -20.38 -7.47 3.18
CA GLY A 117 -21.01 -8.22 2.08
C GLY A 117 -20.28 -8.13 0.74
N GLU A 118 -19.15 -7.42 0.65
CA GLU A 118 -18.35 -7.31 -0.56
C GLU A 118 -17.11 -8.24 -0.51
N SER A 119 -16.74 -8.80 -1.65
CA SER A 119 -15.52 -9.60 -1.82
C SER A 119 -14.31 -8.75 -2.24
N GLU A 120 -14.55 -7.56 -2.78
CA GLU A 120 -13.51 -6.67 -3.25
C GLU A 120 -12.80 -5.98 -2.08
N LEU A 121 -11.47 -6.03 -2.10
CA LEU A 121 -10.65 -5.44 -1.07
C LEU A 121 -10.44 -3.95 -1.29
N LEU A 122 -10.46 -3.20 -0.21
CA LEU A 122 -10.19 -1.77 -0.24
C LEU A 122 -8.68 -1.49 -0.43
N PRO A 123 -8.33 -0.49 -1.23
CA PRO A 123 -6.94 -0.08 -1.42
C PRO A 123 -6.33 0.48 -0.13
N ILE A 124 -5.03 0.23 0.07
CA ILE A 124 -4.29 0.72 1.23
C ILE A 124 -3.04 1.45 0.75
N TYR A 125 -2.83 2.63 1.29
CA TYR A 125 -1.73 3.53 0.93
C TYR A 125 -0.79 3.71 2.12
N ALA A 126 0.48 3.33 1.96
CA ALA A 126 1.47 3.35 3.02
C ALA A 126 2.39 4.57 2.92
N ARG A 127 2.37 5.44 3.92
CA ARG A 127 3.32 6.54 4.10
C ARG A 127 4.30 6.21 5.22
N VAL A 128 5.59 6.19 4.92
CA VAL A 128 6.63 5.96 5.92
C VAL A 128 6.83 7.23 6.74
N LEU A 129 6.72 7.12 8.05
CA LEU A 129 6.90 8.21 9.02
C LEU A 129 8.35 8.32 9.46
N SER A 130 8.94 7.18 9.80
CA SER A 130 10.33 7.12 10.25
C SER A 130 10.97 5.76 9.97
N LEU A 131 12.28 5.77 9.92
CA LEU A 131 13.15 4.63 9.69
C LEU A 131 14.32 4.74 10.67
N SER A 132 14.55 3.71 11.47
CA SER A 132 15.56 3.73 12.52
C SER A 132 16.12 2.34 12.80
N VAL A 133 17.37 2.30 13.29
CA VAL A 133 17.95 1.08 13.87
C VAL A 133 17.82 1.17 15.39
N ILE A 134 17.19 0.15 15.97
CA ILE A 134 16.87 0.10 17.40
C ILE A 134 17.46 -1.14 18.09
N SER A 135 17.63 -1.06 19.40
CA SER A 135 18.01 -2.20 20.27
C SER A 135 16.96 -2.47 21.36
N GLU A 136 15.84 -1.71 21.34
CA GLU A 136 14.75 -1.90 22.30
C GLU A 136 14.13 -3.29 22.16
N ARG A 137 13.74 -3.86 23.32
CA ARG A 137 13.10 -5.16 23.39
C ARG A 137 11.57 -5.03 23.42
N GLY A 138 10.90 -5.98 22.79
CA GLY A 138 9.45 -6.02 22.72
C GLY A 138 8.97 -7.36 22.13
N PRO A 139 7.68 -7.50 21.78
CA PRO A 139 7.14 -8.73 21.19
C PRO A 139 7.91 -9.20 19.93
N TRP A 140 8.42 -8.25 19.16
CA TRP A 140 9.28 -8.52 17.99
C TRP A 140 10.58 -9.24 18.34
N SER A 141 11.18 -8.94 19.51
CA SER A 141 12.44 -9.54 19.93
C SER A 141 12.33 -11.03 20.24
N THR A 142 11.15 -11.48 20.70
CA THR A 142 10.89 -12.91 20.93
C THR A 142 10.76 -13.63 19.59
N PHE A 143 10.09 -13.03 18.62
CA PHE A 143 9.90 -13.61 17.30
C PHE A 143 11.20 -13.60 16.48
N LEU A 144 11.90 -12.45 16.43
CA LEU A 144 13.18 -12.27 15.75
C LEU A 144 14.35 -12.62 16.66
N ALA A 145 14.25 -13.76 17.35
CA ALA A 145 15.25 -14.20 18.32
C ALA A 145 16.63 -14.31 17.67
N GLY A 146 17.65 -13.73 18.31
CA GLY A 146 19.02 -13.69 17.82
C GLY A 146 19.41 -12.38 17.14
N ALA A 147 18.47 -11.51 16.77
CA ALA A 147 18.79 -10.17 16.29
C ALA A 147 19.19 -9.25 17.46
N GLU A 148 20.41 -8.70 17.42
CA GLU A 148 20.90 -7.73 18.41
C GLU A 148 20.30 -6.34 18.18
N LYS A 149 20.18 -5.95 16.90
CA LYS A 149 19.61 -4.69 16.45
C LYS A 149 18.54 -4.95 15.39
N LEU A 150 17.55 -4.10 15.34
CA LEU A 150 16.45 -4.22 14.41
C LEU A 150 16.29 -2.92 13.60
N VAL A 151 15.99 -3.05 12.32
CA VAL A 151 15.45 -1.95 11.53
C VAL A 151 13.98 -1.83 11.88
N ARG A 152 13.55 -0.66 12.36
CA ARG A 152 12.15 -0.31 12.62
C ARG A 152 11.68 0.68 11.56
N ILE A 153 10.59 0.33 10.87
CA ILE A 153 9.91 1.16 9.88
C ILE A 153 8.53 1.51 10.44
N ARG A 154 8.26 2.79 10.70
CA ARG A 154 6.96 3.28 11.16
C ARG A 154 6.18 3.85 9.99
N ARG A 155 4.92 3.48 9.86
CA ARG A 155 4.08 3.86 8.72
C ARG A 155 2.68 4.26 9.17
N LEU A 156 2.14 5.28 8.53
CA LEU A 156 0.72 5.54 8.51
C LEU A 156 0.14 4.91 7.23
N MET A 157 -0.91 4.13 7.37
CA MET A 157 -1.51 3.40 6.26
C MET A 157 -2.98 3.81 6.14
N SER A 158 -3.33 4.47 5.04
CA SER A 158 -4.69 4.93 4.77
C SER A 158 -5.46 3.86 4.02
N VAL A 159 -6.58 3.41 4.58
CA VAL A 159 -7.48 2.43 3.99
C VAL A 159 -8.56 3.18 3.21
N ASN A 160 -8.53 3.09 1.90
CA ASN A 160 -9.46 3.78 0.99
C ASN A 160 -9.66 5.28 1.31
N HIS A 161 -8.70 5.92 1.99
CA HIS A 161 -8.78 7.28 2.53
C HIS A 161 -9.99 7.53 3.47
N GLU A 162 -10.57 6.46 4.01
CA GLU A 162 -11.69 6.52 4.95
C GLU A 162 -11.20 6.58 6.39
N PHE A 163 -10.17 5.83 6.69
CA PHE A 163 -9.49 5.83 7.99
C PHE A 163 -8.03 5.43 7.84
N ASP A 164 -7.24 5.76 8.85
CA ASP A 164 -5.84 5.42 8.92
C ASP A 164 -5.59 4.35 9.99
N LEU A 165 -4.57 3.52 9.78
CA LEU A 165 -3.99 2.65 10.78
C LEU A 165 -2.49 2.94 10.92
N PHE A 166 -1.96 2.78 12.12
CA PHE A 166 -0.53 2.93 12.40
C PHE A 166 0.16 1.58 12.37
N SER A 167 1.25 1.46 11.64
CA SER A 167 1.98 0.20 11.45
C SER A 167 3.47 0.36 11.76
N GLU A 168 4.03 -0.66 12.38
CA GLU A 168 5.45 -0.82 12.62
C GLU A 168 5.95 -2.14 12.06
N VAL A 169 7.06 -2.09 11.33
CA VAL A 169 7.75 -3.26 10.79
C VAL A 169 9.11 -3.37 11.45
N TYR A 170 9.49 -4.58 11.82
CA TYR A 170 10.76 -4.91 12.45
C TYR A 170 11.49 -5.99 11.66
N LEU A 171 12.74 -5.74 11.34
CA LEU A 171 13.62 -6.59 10.55
C LEU A 171 14.97 -6.72 11.24
N ASP A 172 15.63 -7.87 11.13
CA ASP A 172 16.99 -8.06 11.62
C ASP A 172 17.98 -7.11 10.91
N ALA A 173 18.60 -6.19 11.64
CA ALA A 173 19.53 -5.21 11.09
C ALA A 173 20.81 -5.84 10.52
N ALA A 174 21.21 -7.02 10.98
CA ALA A 174 22.34 -7.74 10.41
C ALA A 174 22.07 -8.19 8.97
N LYS A 175 20.81 -8.51 8.66
CA LYS A 175 20.38 -8.94 7.32
C LYS A 175 19.91 -7.78 6.46
N PHE A 176 19.18 -6.84 7.04
CA PHE A 176 18.40 -5.82 6.33
C PHE A 176 18.82 -4.38 6.65
N GLY A 177 20.00 -4.18 7.27
CA GLY A 177 20.47 -2.85 7.71
C GLY A 177 20.52 -1.82 6.58
N ARG A 178 20.79 -2.22 5.34
CA ARG A 178 20.77 -1.35 4.17
C ARG A 178 19.42 -0.65 3.94
N ILE A 179 18.31 -1.22 4.41
CA ILE A 179 17.00 -0.56 4.34
C ILE A 179 17.01 0.73 5.16
N ALA A 180 17.73 0.78 6.29
CA ALA A 180 17.81 1.95 7.14
C ALA A 180 18.55 3.13 6.50
N GLU A 181 19.29 2.89 5.42
CA GLU A 181 20.04 3.89 4.67
C GLU A 181 19.23 4.50 3.51
N LEU A 182 18.06 3.90 3.19
CA LEU A 182 17.21 4.38 2.11
C LEU A 182 16.51 5.70 2.48
N PRO A 183 16.33 6.62 1.53
CA PRO A 183 15.50 7.79 1.78
C PRO A 183 14.04 7.36 2.03
N LEU A 184 13.36 7.98 3.00
CA LEU A 184 11.99 7.61 3.38
C LEU A 184 11.04 7.53 2.18
N LYS A 185 11.20 8.46 1.23
CA LYS A 185 10.39 8.52 0.00
C LYS A 185 10.49 7.26 -0.87
N ALA A 186 11.60 6.55 -0.84
CA ALA A 186 11.79 5.31 -1.59
C ALA A 186 10.94 4.15 -1.05
N LEU A 187 10.49 4.28 0.21
CA LEU A 187 9.67 3.26 0.88
C LEU A 187 8.17 3.64 0.96
N HIS A 188 7.79 4.85 0.48
CA HIS A 188 6.38 5.22 0.38
C HIS A 188 5.66 4.30 -0.61
N GLY A 189 4.52 3.74 -0.21
CA GLY A 189 3.77 2.78 -1.02
C GLY A 189 4.46 1.42 -1.20
N ALA A 190 5.69 1.23 -0.69
CA ALA A 190 6.42 -0.01 -0.89
C ALA A 190 5.84 -1.17 -0.07
N ALA A 191 5.65 -2.30 -0.73
CA ALA A 191 5.39 -3.57 -0.08
C ALA A 191 6.69 -4.13 0.49
N ILE A 192 6.88 -4.05 1.80
CA ILE A 192 8.14 -4.44 2.44
C ILE A 192 8.51 -5.90 2.12
N TYR A 193 7.55 -6.84 2.14
CA TYR A 193 7.83 -8.25 1.82
C TYR A 193 8.37 -8.43 0.39
N ARG A 194 7.91 -7.60 -0.56
CA ARG A 194 8.40 -7.62 -1.94
C ARG A 194 9.82 -7.07 -2.03
N LEU A 195 10.12 -6.00 -1.27
CA LEU A 195 11.48 -5.49 -1.14
C LEU A 195 12.43 -6.58 -0.60
N LEU A 196 11.97 -7.36 0.39
CA LEU A 196 12.78 -8.47 0.94
C LEU A 196 13.03 -9.57 -0.10
N ASP A 197 12.04 -9.85 -0.95
CA ASP A 197 12.18 -10.84 -2.03
C ASP A 197 13.10 -10.33 -3.14
N THR A 198 12.83 -9.13 -3.69
CA THR A 198 13.54 -8.64 -4.89
C THR A 198 14.96 -8.18 -4.61
N ASP A 199 15.18 -7.45 -3.50
CA ASP A 199 16.45 -6.76 -3.25
C ASP A 199 17.37 -7.55 -2.31
N PHE A 200 16.80 -8.48 -1.54
CA PHE A 200 17.55 -9.33 -0.59
C PHE A 200 17.46 -10.83 -0.90
N GLY A 201 16.64 -11.22 -1.88
CA GLY A 201 16.45 -12.64 -2.22
C GLY A 201 15.83 -13.46 -1.09
N MET A 202 15.06 -12.82 -0.22
CA MET A 202 14.44 -13.44 0.96
C MET A 202 12.90 -13.38 0.87
N PRO A 203 12.28 -14.26 0.07
CA PRO A 203 10.84 -14.30 -0.08
C PRO A 203 10.15 -14.77 1.19
N THR A 204 8.97 -14.21 1.45
CA THR A 204 8.06 -14.67 2.50
C THR A 204 7.36 -15.96 2.02
N ARG A 205 7.50 -17.05 2.78
CA ARG A 205 6.82 -18.33 2.50
C ARG A 205 5.48 -18.43 3.21
N ARG A 206 5.42 -18.05 4.47
CA ARG A 206 4.26 -18.20 5.34
C ARG A 206 4.07 -16.96 6.20
N VAL A 207 2.82 -16.66 6.48
CA VAL A 207 2.42 -15.61 7.41
C VAL A 207 1.48 -16.19 8.46
N ALA A 208 1.67 -15.80 9.72
CA ALA A 208 0.71 -16.02 10.79
C ALA A 208 0.21 -14.66 11.30
N GLN A 209 -1.07 -14.58 11.62
CA GLN A 209 -1.71 -13.37 12.13
C GLN A 209 -2.25 -13.61 13.54
N GLN A 210 -2.11 -12.60 14.38
CA GLN A 210 -2.65 -12.60 15.74
C GLN A 210 -3.36 -11.29 15.99
N LEU A 211 -4.59 -11.36 16.47
CA LEU A 211 -5.40 -10.19 16.80
C LEU A 211 -5.54 -10.05 18.31
N ARG A 212 -5.42 -8.82 18.79
CA ARG A 212 -5.68 -8.47 20.19
C ARG A 212 -6.52 -7.20 20.24
N TYR A 213 -7.65 -7.27 20.92
CA TYR A 213 -8.42 -6.10 21.29
C TYR A 213 -7.77 -5.44 22.51
N ARG A 214 -7.44 -4.13 22.40
CA ARG A 214 -6.78 -3.37 23.45
C ARG A 214 -6.90 -1.87 23.23
N GLY A 215 -6.53 -1.06 24.22
CA GLY A 215 -6.33 0.37 24.01
C GLY A 215 -5.16 0.65 23.08
N LEU A 216 -5.30 1.65 22.22
CA LEU A 216 -4.22 2.14 21.37
C LEU A 216 -3.06 2.63 22.23
N PRO A 217 -1.79 2.25 21.95
CA PRO A 217 -0.64 2.85 22.58
C PRO A 217 -0.59 4.36 22.33
N ASP A 218 -0.01 5.12 23.25
CA ASP A 218 0.06 6.58 23.17
C ASP A 218 0.62 7.06 21.83
N GLU A 219 1.70 6.43 21.36
CA GLU A 219 2.34 6.75 20.10
C GLU A 219 1.43 6.49 18.89
N ALA A 220 0.71 5.38 18.88
CA ALA A 220 -0.25 5.08 17.82
C ALA A 220 -1.46 6.03 17.85
N ALA A 221 -1.95 6.36 19.05
CA ALA A 221 -3.05 7.30 19.23
C ALA A 221 -2.67 8.70 18.72
N GLU A 222 -1.47 9.17 19.02
CA GLU A 222 -0.95 10.45 18.55
C GLU A 222 -0.86 10.51 17.03
N GLU A 223 -0.24 9.51 16.39
CA GLU A 223 -0.10 9.46 14.92
C GLU A 223 -1.44 9.33 14.19
N LEU A 224 -2.43 8.71 14.83
CA LEU A 224 -3.79 8.54 14.29
C LEU A 224 -4.73 9.70 14.64
N GLY A 225 -4.29 10.68 15.45
CA GLY A 225 -5.14 11.75 15.93
C GLY A 225 -6.30 11.27 16.82
N ARG A 226 -6.08 10.19 17.60
CA ARG A 226 -7.07 9.54 18.47
C ARG A 226 -6.80 9.80 19.94
N ALA A 227 -7.79 9.53 20.77
CA ALA A 227 -7.62 9.63 22.22
C ALA A 227 -6.68 8.54 22.74
N LYS A 228 -5.84 8.89 23.73
CA LYS A 228 -4.98 7.91 24.38
C LYS A 228 -5.81 6.81 25.04
N GLY A 229 -5.43 5.55 24.78
CA GLY A 229 -6.15 4.39 25.30
C GLY A 229 -7.50 4.11 24.65
N GLU A 230 -7.87 4.86 23.58
CA GLU A 230 -9.03 4.52 22.77
C GLU A 230 -8.96 3.06 22.33
N ALA A 231 -10.08 2.34 22.46
CA ALA A 231 -10.10 0.92 22.11
C ALA A 231 -9.86 0.70 20.61
N GLY A 232 -9.10 -0.33 20.29
CA GLY A 232 -8.77 -0.69 18.92
C GLY A 232 -8.30 -2.13 18.82
N ILE A 233 -7.83 -2.52 17.65
CA ILE A 233 -7.26 -3.84 17.38
C ILE A 233 -5.76 -3.69 17.14
N GLU A 234 -4.95 -4.48 17.84
CA GLU A 234 -3.57 -4.74 17.49
C GLU A 234 -3.52 -6.01 16.64
N LEU A 235 -3.14 -5.88 15.38
CA LEU A 235 -2.87 -6.98 14.47
C LEU A 235 -1.37 -7.21 14.40
N SER A 236 -0.90 -8.35 14.91
CA SER A 236 0.49 -8.78 14.75
C SER A 236 0.60 -9.75 13.57
N ILE A 237 1.61 -9.54 12.73
CA ILE A 237 1.88 -10.29 11.51
C ILE A 237 3.30 -10.85 11.61
N LEU A 238 3.39 -12.18 11.61
CA LEU A 238 4.63 -12.93 11.74
C LEU A 238 4.94 -13.55 10.38
N SER A 239 5.97 -13.06 9.70
CA SER A 239 6.40 -13.58 8.40
C SER A 239 7.58 -14.51 8.53
N PHE A 240 7.55 -15.61 7.79
CA PHE A 240 8.57 -16.65 7.80
C PHE A 240 9.18 -16.82 6.42
N ASP A 241 10.49 -17.09 6.38
CA ASP A 241 11.26 -17.37 5.16
C ASP A 241 11.00 -18.77 4.59
N MET A 242 11.70 -19.13 3.52
CA MET A 242 11.58 -20.43 2.84
C MET A 242 11.98 -21.61 3.73
N ASN A 243 12.80 -21.38 4.75
CA ASN A 243 13.24 -22.38 5.73
C ASN A 243 12.37 -22.39 7.00
N ASN A 244 11.24 -21.65 6.99
CA ASN A 244 10.37 -21.44 8.13
C ASN A 244 11.06 -20.70 9.30
N GLY A 245 12.15 -20.00 9.03
CA GLY A 245 12.80 -19.10 9.95
C GLY A 245 12.07 -17.74 10.06
N PRO A 246 12.21 -17.01 11.18
CA PRO A 246 11.60 -15.72 11.35
C PRO A 246 12.24 -14.69 10.37
N LEU A 247 11.39 -14.01 9.60
CA LEU A 247 11.84 -13.08 8.57
C LEU A 247 11.50 -11.63 8.93
N MET A 248 10.24 -11.35 9.26
CA MET A 248 9.73 -10.01 9.53
C MET A 248 8.63 -10.09 10.59
N PHE A 249 8.70 -9.22 11.59
CA PHE A 249 7.62 -8.96 12.52
C PHE A 249 6.97 -7.64 12.17
N GLN A 250 5.65 -7.61 12.09
CA GLN A 250 4.90 -6.40 11.86
C GLN A 250 3.74 -6.33 12.83
N ARG A 251 3.41 -5.14 13.29
CA ARG A 251 2.19 -4.88 14.03
C ARG A 251 1.47 -3.66 13.49
N ALA A 252 0.16 -3.68 13.57
CA ALA A 252 -0.68 -2.57 13.19
C ALA A 252 -1.69 -2.29 14.29
N PHE A 253 -1.93 -1.00 14.52
CA PHE A 253 -2.93 -0.51 15.44
C PHE A 253 -4.06 0.08 14.61
N ILE A 254 -5.22 -0.56 14.68
CA ILE A 254 -6.40 -0.29 13.87
C ILE A 254 -7.44 0.36 14.79
N PRO A 255 -7.81 1.63 14.56
CA PRO A 255 -8.86 2.28 15.32
C PRO A 255 -10.24 1.72 14.95
N PRO A 256 -11.29 1.99 15.74
CA PRO A 256 -12.67 1.65 15.38
C PRO A 256 -13.01 2.17 13.98
N ASN A 257 -13.61 1.32 13.15
CA ASN A 257 -14.06 1.62 11.80
C ASN A 257 -15.19 0.67 11.39
N GLU A 258 -15.89 0.98 10.29
CA GLU A 258 -17.04 0.23 9.77
C GLU A 258 -16.66 -0.84 8.74
N ARG A 259 -15.36 -1.14 8.56
CA ARG A 259 -14.90 -2.07 7.54
C ARG A 259 -14.60 -3.45 8.10
N VAL A 260 -14.85 -4.46 7.29
CA VAL A 260 -14.53 -5.85 7.65
C VAL A 260 -13.04 -6.09 7.42
N LEU A 261 -12.33 -6.48 8.47
CA LEU A 261 -10.96 -6.99 8.33
C LEU A 261 -11.03 -8.51 8.10
N GLN A 262 -10.73 -8.94 6.88
CA GLN A 262 -10.65 -10.35 6.54
C GLN A 262 -9.33 -10.93 7.05
N VAL A 263 -9.42 -11.84 8.01
CA VAL A 263 -8.28 -12.60 8.54
C VAL A 263 -8.31 -13.99 7.94
N SER A 264 -7.29 -14.36 7.20
CA SER A 264 -7.20 -15.67 6.59
C SER A 264 -5.88 -16.35 6.94
N ASP A 265 -5.91 -17.66 7.12
CA ASP A 265 -4.70 -18.49 7.13
C ASP A 265 -4.21 -18.60 5.68
N MET A 266 -3.11 -17.93 5.35
CA MET A 266 -2.57 -17.90 4.00
C MET A 266 -1.23 -18.62 3.94
N SER A 267 -1.25 -19.83 3.39
CA SER A 267 -0.06 -20.44 2.84
C SER A 267 0.18 -19.89 1.43
N LEU A 268 1.31 -19.20 1.23
CA LEU A 268 1.71 -18.69 -0.07
C LEU A 268 2.16 -19.83 -0.97
N SER A 269 1.39 -20.11 -2.02
CA SER A 269 1.92 -20.83 -3.17
C SER A 269 2.80 -19.86 -3.97
N VAL A 270 4.12 -20.12 -3.98
CA VAL A 270 5.06 -19.38 -4.82
C VAL A 270 4.76 -19.77 -6.28
N SER A 271 3.95 -18.98 -6.97
CA SER A 271 3.86 -19.05 -8.42
C SER A 271 5.19 -18.61 -9.01
N ARG A 272 6.09 -19.55 -9.31
CA ARG A 272 7.17 -19.33 -10.25
C ARG A 272 6.51 -18.99 -11.57
N ALA A 273 6.57 -17.73 -11.97
CA ALA A 273 6.36 -17.35 -13.37
C ALA A 273 7.49 -18.00 -14.21
N ARG A 274 7.27 -19.22 -14.65
CA ARG A 274 8.00 -19.82 -15.76
C ARG A 274 7.36 -19.31 -17.03
N ALA A 275 8.14 -18.61 -17.82
CA ALA A 275 7.87 -18.44 -19.22
C ALA A 275 7.63 -19.82 -19.86
N GLY A 276 6.50 -19.96 -20.55
CA GLY A 276 6.25 -20.96 -21.59
C GLY A 276 6.01 -22.40 -21.12
N GLY A 277 4.81 -22.92 -21.33
CA GLY A 277 4.55 -24.36 -21.37
C GLY A 277 3.20 -24.74 -20.73
N ALA A 278 2.22 -24.98 -21.57
CA ALA A 278 0.96 -25.57 -21.19
C ALA A 278 1.14 -26.94 -20.51
N LEU A 279 0.45 -27.18 -19.39
CA LEU A 279 0.03 -28.51 -18.99
C LEU A 279 -1.31 -28.43 -18.27
N SER A 280 -2.21 -29.23 -18.76
CA SER A 280 -3.56 -29.51 -18.34
C SER A 280 -3.64 -30.25 -17.00
N GLY A 281 -4.71 -29.93 -16.23
CA GLY A 281 -5.44 -30.91 -15.40
C GLY A 281 -4.83 -31.27 -14.05
N VAL A 282 -5.31 -30.66 -12.98
CA VAL A 282 -5.49 -31.34 -11.69
C VAL A 282 -6.78 -30.82 -11.06
N GLU A 283 -7.74 -31.73 -10.90
CA GLU A 283 -8.98 -31.52 -10.15
C GLU A 283 -8.70 -31.38 -8.64
N PRO A 284 -9.50 -30.61 -7.90
CA PRO A 284 -9.35 -30.51 -6.45
C PRO A 284 -9.92 -31.75 -5.74
N ASP A 285 -9.12 -32.32 -4.86
CA ASP A 285 -9.52 -33.39 -3.94
C ASP A 285 -10.58 -32.92 -2.92
N GLN A 286 -11.77 -33.50 -2.97
CA GLN A 286 -12.92 -33.23 -2.11
C GLN A 286 -12.98 -34.18 -0.90
N SER A 287 -11.92 -34.42 -0.22
CA SER A 287 -11.97 -35.25 0.99
C SER A 287 -11.34 -34.59 2.20
N LEU A 288 -12.04 -33.66 2.81
CA LEU A 288 -11.93 -33.28 4.23
C LEU A 288 -13.07 -32.32 4.57
N LEU A 289 -14.25 -32.86 4.79
CA LEU A 289 -15.25 -32.31 5.69
C LEU A 289 -15.13 -33.04 7.03
#